data_3e61b790f53fc017c768e4dbb38150ac
#
_entry.id   3e61b790f53fc017c768e4dbb38150ac
#
_cell.length_a   1.000
_cell.length_b   1.000
_cell.length_c   1.000
_cell.angle_alpha   90.00
_cell.angle_beta   90.00
_cell.angle_gamma   90.00
#
_symmetry.space_group_name_H-M   'P 1'
#
loop_
_entity.id
_entity.type
_entity.pdbx_description
1 polymer ?
#
loop_
_entity_poly.entity_id
_entity_poly.type
_entity_poly.pdbx_seq_one_letter_code
_entity_poly.pdbx_strand_id
1 'polypeptide(L)'
;RLALAQLPAATEIGRNARQALHLAERTRDDGGAFGLVPLLEHRIVDHVYSYGIAAAETVPVALALAVAAGGSPAGAVPAAACLSRVADSAPALTGALTGALRGPAAVPESWRQACRTLSGCALPWLAGTDLVELAGRLVPGDGGTPGG
;
A
#
# COMPACT_ATOMS: atom_id res chain seq x y z
N ARG A 1 2.64 -10.29 -9.63
CA ARG A 1 1.98 -11.35 -10.45
C ARG A 1 1.20 -12.34 -9.57
N LEU A 2 1.75 -12.83 -8.46
CA LEU A 2 1.04 -13.77 -7.58
C LEU A 2 -0.25 -13.18 -7.00
N ALA A 3 -0.22 -11.92 -6.53
CA ALA A 3 -1.41 -11.22 -6.03
C ALA A 3 -2.51 -11.10 -7.11
N LEU A 4 -2.11 -10.84 -8.35
CA LEU A 4 -3.04 -10.73 -9.48
C LEU A 4 -3.74 -12.09 -9.80
N ALA A 5 -3.04 -13.19 -9.60
CA ALA A 5 -3.59 -14.53 -9.81
C ALA A 5 -4.72 -14.87 -8.81
N GLN A 6 -4.74 -14.21 -7.66
CA GLN A 6 -5.80 -14.37 -6.64
C GLN A 6 -7.07 -13.56 -6.96
N LEU A 7 -7.01 -12.63 -7.91
CA LEU A 7 -8.15 -11.79 -8.29
C LEU A 7 -8.87 -12.39 -9.51
N PRO A 8 -10.15 -12.80 -9.37
CA PRO A 8 -10.90 -13.39 -10.48
C PRO A 8 -10.98 -12.44 -11.68
N ALA A 9 -10.63 -12.93 -12.87
CA ALA A 9 -10.50 -12.10 -14.07
C ALA A 9 -11.81 -11.42 -14.49
N ALA A 10 -12.94 -12.04 -14.21
CA ALA A 10 -14.26 -11.56 -14.59
C ALA A 10 -14.80 -10.47 -13.66
N THR A 11 -14.17 -10.25 -12.48
CA THR A 11 -14.59 -9.22 -11.53
C THR A 11 -14.04 -7.86 -11.93
N GLU A 12 -14.70 -6.78 -11.47
CA GLU A 12 -14.24 -5.42 -11.69
C GLU A 12 -12.84 -5.19 -11.10
N ILE A 13 -12.62 -5.60 -9.84
CA ILE A 13 -11.32 -5.51 -9.19
C ILE A 13 -10.23 -6.25 -9.97
N GLY A 14 -10.53 -7.44 -10.51
CA GLY A 14 -9.60 -8.22 -11.30
C GLY A 14 -9.24 -7.55 -12.63
N ARG A 15 -10.20 -6.95 -13.33
CA ARG A 15 -9.97 -6.18 -14.56
C ARG A 15 -9.14 -4.93 -14.29
N ASN A 16 -9.54 -4.15 -13.29
CA ASN A 16 -8.85 -2.91 -12.93
C ASN A 16 -7.42 -3.17 -12.44
N ALA A 17 -7.18 -4.24 -11.68
CA ALA A 17 -5.84 -4.60 -11.25
C ALA A 17 -4.93 -4.97 -12.43
N ARG A 18 -5.44 -5.70 -13.43
CA ARG A 18 -4.66 -6.00 -14.66
C ARG A 18 -4.34 -4.75 -15.44
N GLN A 19 -5.32 -3.87 -15.60
CA GLN A 19 -5.13 -2.59 -16.30
C GLN A 19 -4.13 -1.70 -15.57
N ALA A 20 -4.25 -1.53 -14.25
CA ALA A 20 -3.36 -0.71 -13.45
C ALA A 20 -1.91 -1.23 -13.49
N LEU A 21 -1.70 -2.55 -13.38
CA LEU A 21 -0.38 -3.15 -13.48
C LEU A 21 0.22 -3.01 -14.88
N HIS A 22 -0.59 -3.14 -15.93
CA HIS A 22 -0.13 -2.89 -17.31
C HIS A 22 0.32 -1.44 -17.49
N LEU A 23 -0.39 -0.47 -16.93
CA LEU A 23 0.03 0.94 -16.93
C LEU A 23 1.36 1.10 -16.18
N ALA A 24 1.51 0.50 -15.00
CA ALA A 24 2.74 0.56 -14.21
C ALA A 24 3.97 -0.02 -14.94
N GLU A 25 3.79 -1.11 -15.70
CA GLU A 25 4.86 -1.71 -16.50
C GLU A 25 5.30 -0.80 -17.64
N ARG A 26 4.38 -0.08 -18.28
CA ARG A 26 4.66 0.82 -19.40
C ARG A 26 5.27 2.16 -19.00
N THR A 27 4.99 2.63 -17.78
CA THR A 27 5.46 3.94 -17.29
C THR A 27 6.66 3.83 -16.36
N ARG A 28 7.24 2.63 -16.21
CA ARG A 28 8.34 2.39 -15.27
C ARG A 28 9.51 3.34 -15.47
N ASP A 29 9.83 3.70 -16.73
CA ASP A 29 10.95 4.56 -17.11
C ASP A 29 10.56 6.05 -17.19
N ASP A 30 9.26 6.36 -17.08
CA ASP A 30 8.70 7.70 -17.24
C ASP A 30 8.20 8.28 -15.90
N GLY A 31 9.12 8.69 -15.02
CA GLY A 31 8.77 9.37 -13.77
C GLY A 31 8.33 8.44 -12.62
N GLY A 32 8.48 7.12 -12.77
CA GLY A 32 8.20 6.16 -11.71
C GLY A 32 6.76 6.20 -11.18
N ALA A 33 6.60 6.08 -9.85
CA ALA A 33 5.26 6.06 -9.24
C ALA A 33 4.49 7.37 -9.43
N PHE A 34 5.15 8.53 -9.40
CA PHE A 34 4.49 9.82 -9.61
C PHE A 34 4.04 10.02 -11.06
N GLY A 35 4.80 9.56 -12.05
CA GLY A 35 4.41 9.59 -13.47
C GLY A 35 3.16 8.74 -13.75
N LEU A 36 2.93 7.72 -12.93
CA LEU A 36 1.78 6.83 -13.05
C LEU A 36 0.47 7.45 -12.49
N VAL A 37 0.54 8.40 -11.54
CA VAL A 37 -0.63 8.97 -10.84
C VAL A 37 -1.70 9.50 -11.81
N PRO A 38 -1.41 10.34 -12.82
CA PRO A 38 -2.44 10.86 -13.72
C PRO A 38 -3.13 9.76 -14.54
N LEU A 39 -2.39 8.70 -14.88
CA LEU A 39 -2.94 7.57 -15.62
C LEU A 39 -3.87 6.71 -14.76
N LEU A 40 -3.52 6.48 -13.49
CA LEU A 40 -4.38 5.76 -12.54
C LEU A 40 -5.64 6.57 -12.24
N GLU A 41 -5.50 7.88 -12.04
CA GLU A 41 -6.64 8.77 -11.85
C GLU A 41 -7.62 8.63 -13.00
N HIS A 42 -7.15 8.85 -14.23
CA HIS A 42 -8.00 8.85 -15.41
C HIS A 42 -8.54 7.47 -15.79
N ARG A 43 -7.75 6.39 -15.63
CA ARG A 43 -8.10 5.06 -16.15
C ARG A 43 -8.72 4.11 -15.14
N ILE A 44 -8.57 4.38 -13.85
CA ILE A 44 -9.08 3.54 -12.77
C ILE A 44 -10.03 4.34 -11.88
N VAL A 45 -9.54 5.40 -11.23
CA VAL A 45 -10.30 6.14 -10.22
C VAL A 45 -11.53 6.82 -10.82
N ASP A 46 -11.41 7.45 -11.98
CA ASP A 46 -12.53 8.11 -12.67
C ASP A 46 -13.57 7.14 -13.24
N HIS A 47 -13.19 5.89 -13.46
CA HIS A 47 -14.08 4.87 -14.03
C HIS A 47 -14.86 4.08 -12.98
N VAL A 48 -14.42 4.09 -11.72
CA VAL A 48 -15.12 3.45 -10.61
C VAL A 48 -15.90 4.51 -9.83
N TYR A 49 -17.22 4.54 -10.00
CA TYR A 49 -18.05 5.53 -9.33
C TYR A 49 -18.41 5.10 -7.91
N SER A 50 -17.44 5.14 -7.00
CA SER A 50 -17.59 4.64 -5.63
C SER A 50 -17.23 5.64 -4.53
N TYR A 51 -16.82 6.85 -4.88
CA TYR A 51 -16.33 7.85 -3.92
C TYR A 51 -15.12 7.36 -3.09
N GLY A 52 -14.29 6.48 -3.64
CA GLY A 52 -13.08 5.99 -3.00
C GLY A 52 -13.27 4.82 -2.03
N ILE A 53 -14.47 4.24 -1.93
CA ILE A 53 -14.76 3.15 -0.97
C ILE A 53 -14.72 1.74 -1.59
N ALA A 54 -14.69 1.62 -2.92
CA ALA A 54 -14.67 0.30 -3.55
C ALA A 54 -13.25 -0.29 -3.60
N ALA A 55 -13.13 -1.56 -3.23
CA ALA A 55 -11.88 -2.31 -3.38
C ALA A 55 -11.39 -2.38 -4.83
N ALA A 56 -12.30 -2.31 -5.81
CA ALA A 56 -12.01 -2.25 -7.24
C ALA A 56 -11.29 -0.96 -7.68
N GLU A 57 -11.28 0.06 -6.84
CA GLU A 57 -10.57 1.33 -7.01
C GLU A 57 -9.25 1.32 -6.23
N THR A 58 -9.29 1.06 -4.93
CA THR A 58 -8.14 1.18 -4.02
C THR A 58 -7.08 0.11 -4.23
N VAL A 59 -7.47 -1.17 -4.37
CA VAL A 59 -6.52 -2.28 -4.50
C VAL A 59 -5.71 -2.22 -5.80
N PRO A 60 -6.31 -1.98 -6.99
CA PRO A 60 -5.57 -1.80 -8.23
C PRO A 60 -4.51 -0.72 -8.19
N VAL A 61 -4.87 0.47 -7.65
CA VAL A 61 -3.93 1.60 -7.61
C VAL A 61 -2.77 1.34 -6.64
N ALA A 62 -3.05 0.73 -5.48
CA ALA A 62 -2.00 0.38 -4.51
C ALA A 62 -1.01 -0.64 -5.08
N LEU A 63 -1.48 -1.67 -5.76
CA LEU A 63 -0.63 -2.68 -6.42
C LEU A 63 0.23 -2.04 -7.52
N ALA A 64 -0.35 -1.17 -8.36
CA ALA A 64 0.36 -0.52 -9.46
C ALA A 64 1.46 0.43 -8.95
N LEU A 65 1.16 1.25 -7.95
CA LEU A 65 2.12 2.17 -7.35
C LEU A 65 3.26 1.45 -6.64
N ALA A 66 2.96 0.34 -5.93
CA ALA A 66 3.99 -0.49 -5.33
C ALA A 66 4.95 -1.06 -6.38
N VAL A 67 4.45 -1.48 -7.54
CA VAL A 67 5.25 -1.98 -8.67
C VAL A 67 6.05 -0.85 -9.32
N ALA A 68 5.41 0.28 -9.64
CA ALA A 68 6.07 1.42 -10.28
C ALA A 68 7.19 2.03 -9.42
N ALA A 69 7.04 2.00 -8.10
CA ALA A 69 8.06 2.42 -7.14
C ALA A 69 9.15 1.36 -6.89
N GLY A 70 9.13 0.20 -7.57
CA GLY A 70 10.06 -0.89 -7.30
C GLY A 70 9.96 -1.44 -5.88
N GLY A 71 8.80 -1.31 -5.24
CA GLY A 71 8.56 -1.70 -3.85
C GLY A 71 9.04 -0.69 -2.80
N SER A 72 9.51 0.50 -3.20
CA SER A 72 9.98 1.54 -2.27
C SER A 72 8.79 2.24 -1.59
N PRO A 73 8.68 2.21 -0.24
CA PRO A 73 7.67 2.99 0.49
C PRO A 73 7.79 4.49 0.23
N ALA A 74 9.03 5.02 0.19
CA ALA A 74 9.30 6.44 -0.02
C ALA A 74 8.83 6.96 -1.37
N GLY A 75 8.78 6.12 -2.40
CA GLY A 75 8.24 6.48 -3.72
C GLY A 75 6.74 6.23 -3.83
N ALA A 76 6.27 5.09 -3.32
CA ALA A 76 4.91 4.63 -3.55
C ALA A 76 3.86 5.36 -2.69
N VAL A 77 4.14 5.58 -1.39
CA VAL A 77 3.17 6.16 -0.44
C VAL A 77 2.83 7.61 -0.77
N PRO A 78 3.80 8.52 -1.03
CA PRO A 78 3.47 9.87 -1.44
C PRO A 78 2.73 9.95 -2.77
N ALA A 79 3.07 9.10 -3.76
CA ALA A 79 2.36 9.03 -5.01
C ALA A 79 0.89 8.59 -4.82
N ALA A 80 0.63 7.62 -3.92
CA ALA A 80 -0.71 7.22 -3.57
C ALA A 80 -1.53 8.34 -2.92
N ALA A 81 -0.88 9.19 -2.11
CA ALA A 81 -1.51 10.34 -1.49
C ALA A 81 -1.91 11.47 -2.48
N CYS A 82 -1.39 11.41 -3.71
CA CYS A 82 -1.76 12.35 -4.78
C CYS A 82 -3.04 11.94 -5.54
N LEU A 83 -3.60 10.76 -5.30
CA LEU A 83 -4.86 10.32 -5.91
C LEU A 83 -6.06 11.00 -5.24
N SER A 84 -6.99 11.53 -6.04
CA SER A 84 -8.03 12.45 -5.53
C SER A 84 -9.02 11.79 -4.57
N ARG A 85 -9.58 10.63 -4.94
CA ARG A 85 -10.68 10.00 -4.19
C ARG A 85 -10.26 8.88 -3.26
N VAL A 86 -9.05 8.36 -3.41
CA VAL A 86 -8.52 7.23 -2.62
C VAL A 86 -7.32 7.61 -1.76
N ALA A 87 -7.05 8.92 -1.61
CA ALA A 87 -5.92 9.44 -0.84
C ALA A 87 -5.97 9.10 0.66
N ASP A 88 -7.12 8.72 1.17
CA ASP A 88 -7.34 8.30 2.56
C ASP A 88 -6.98 6.82 2.80
N SER A 89 -7.11 5.98 1.79
CA SER A 89 -6.97 4.52 1.90
C SER A 89 -5.80 3.95 1.09
N ALA A 90 -5.56 4.45 -0.13
CA ALA A 90 -4.50 3.95 -1.00
C ALA A 90 -3.09 4.09 -0.39
N PRO A 91 -2.71 5.19 0.30
CA PRO A 91 -1.40 5.29 0.95
C PRO A 91 -1.17 4.22 2.03
N ALA A 92 -2.18 3.94 2.85
CA ALA A 92 -2.08 2.93 3.90
C ALA A 92 -1.88 1.53 3.31
N LEU A 93 -2.67 1.16 2.29
CA LEU A 93 -2.55 -0.13 1.61
C LEU A 93 -1.21 -0.25 0.85
N THR A 94 -0.80 0.81 0.16
CA THR A 94 0.49 0.88 -0.56
C THR A 94 1.66 0.76 0.41
N GLY A 95 1.58 1.44 1.57
CA GLY A 95 2.57 1.36 2.63
C GLY A 95 2.68 -0.05 3.22
N ALA A 96 1.55 -0.70 3.49
CA ALA A 96 1.52 -2.08 3.97
C ALA A 96 2.17 -3.05 2.96
N LEU A 97 1.84 -2.93 1.67
CA LEU A 97 2.41 -3.77 0.61
C LEU A 97 3.92 -3.57 0.46
N THR A 98 4.37 -2.32 0.39
CA THR A 98 5.79 -2.01 0.19
C THR A 98 6.61 -2.31 1.45
N GLY A 99 6.06 -2.07 2.64
CA GLY A 99 6.67 -2.43 3.92
C GLY A 99 6.84 -3.94 4.08
N ALA A 100 5.82 -4.73 3.72
CA ALA A 100 5.89 -6.19 3.73
C ALA A 100 6.93 -6.73 2.73
N LEU A 101 7.08 -6.08 1.56
CA LEU A 101 8.05 -6.48 0.54
C LEU A 101 9.50 -6.18 0.91
N ARG A 102 9.77 -5.06 1.57
CA ARG A 102 11.12 -4.52 1.78
C ARG A 102 11.56 -4.52 3.23
N GLY A 103 10.65 -4.75 4.15
CA GLY A 103 10.90 -4.68 5.58
C GLY A 103 11.05 -3.25 6.13
N PRO A 104 11.20 -3.12 7.45
CA PRO A 104 11.19 -1.81 8.12
C PRO A 104 12.38 -0.92 7.75
N ALA A 105 13.50 -1.49 7.32
CA ALA A 105 14.67 -0.71 6.91
C ALA A 105 14.46 0.12 5.65
N ALA A 106 13.50 -0.23 4.80
CA ALA A 106 13.15 0.52 3.60
C ALA A 106 12.24 1.72 3.87
N VAL A 107 11.62 1.79 5.05
CA VAL A 107 10.83 2.94 5.47
C VAL A 107 11.77 4.06 5.94
N PRO A 108 11.61 5.30 5.45
CA PRO A 108 12.46 6.43 5.89
C PRO A 108 12.48 6.56 7.41
N GLU A 109 13.65 6.81 7.99
CA GLU A 109 13.83 6.88 9.45
C GLU A 109 12.90 7.91 10.09
N SER A 110 12.78 9.10 9.47
CA SER A 110 11.87 10.15 9.95
C SER A 110 10.42 9.69 10.03
N TRP A 111 9.97 8.85 9.08
CA TRP A 111 8.62 8.29 9.11
C TRP A 111 8.48 7.24 10.21
N ARG A 112 9.47 6.37 10.38
CA ARG A 112 9.48 5.37 11.45
C ARG A 112 9.37 6.01 12.82
N GLN A 113 10.11 7.10 13.04
CA GLN A 113 10.09 7.84 14.29
C GLN A 113 8.74 8.56 14.49
N ALA A 114 8.23 9.26 13.46
CA ALA A 114 6.99 10.00 13.53
C ALA A 114 5.74 9.10 13.76
N CYS A 115 5.76 7.89 13.16
CA CYS A 115 4.62 6.97 13.20
C CYS A 115 4.75 5.88 14.27
N ARG A 116 5.85 5.84 15.04
CA ARG A 116 6.10 4.77 16.00
C ARG A 116 5.04 4.69 17.09
N THR A 117 4.60 5.84 17.58
CA THR A 117 3.62 5.93 18.67
C THR A 117 2.32 6.51 18.16
N LEU A 118 1.22 5.81 18.40
CA LEU A 118 -0.10 6.30 18.01
C LEU A 118 -0.52 7.51 18.83
N SER A 119 -0.98 8.57 18.16
CA SER A 119 -1.49 9.79 18.81
C SER A 119 -2.87 9.62 19.44
N GLY A 120 -3.63 8.61 19.01
CA GLY A 120 -5.00 8.37 19.47
C GLY A 120 -6.05 9.31 18.87
N CYS A 121 -5.74 10.03 17.78
CA CYS A 121 -6.69 10.99 17.18
C CYS A 121 -8.02 10.35 16.79
N ALA A 122 -7.99 9.18 16.12
CA ALA A 122 -9.19 8.47 15.70
C ALA A 122 -9.73 7.54 16.81
N LEU A 123 -8.84 6.94 17.59
CA LEU A 123 -9.15 5.96 18.64
C LEU A 123 -8.38 6.35 19.92
N PRO A 124 -8.97 7.18 20.81
CA PRO A 124 -8.27 7.75 21.97
C PRO A 124 -7.64 6.70 22.91
N TRP A 125 -8.24 5.52 23.01
CA TRP A 125 -7.71 4.43 23.85
C TRP A 125 -6.45 3.77 23.29
N LEU A 126 -6.06 4.06 22.05
CA LEU A 126 -4.80 3.61 21.44
C LEU A 126 -3.67 4.64 21.59
N ALA A 127 -3.92 5.79 22.21
CA ALA A 127 -2.89 6.78 22.45
C ALA A 127 -1.71 6.18 23.23
N GLY A 128 -0.49 6.46 22.77
CA GLY A 128 0.73 5.94 23.41
C GLY A 128 1.12 4.50 23.01
N THR A 129 0.32 3.82 22.17
CA THR A 129 0.67 2.47 21.69
C THR A 129 1.91 2.54 20.78
N ASP A 130 2.97 1.78 21.13
CA ASP A 130 4.16 1.60 20.29
C ASP A 130 3.89 0.52 19.25
N LEU A 131 3.92 0.88 17.96
CA LEU A 131 3.61 -0.02 16.87
C LEU A 131 4.69 -1.10 16.66
N VAL A 132 5.95 -0.82 17.02
CA VAL A 132 7.04 -1.80 16.92
C VAL A 132 6.90 -2.89 17.98
N GLU A 133 6.55 -2.49 19.20
CA GLU A 133 6.26 -3.43 20.28
C GLU A 133 5.04 -4.30 19.96
N LEU A 134 3.98 -3.66 19.45
CA LEU A 134 2.77 -4.39 19.02
C LEU A 134 3.08 -5.39 17.90
N ALA A 135 3.85 -5.00 16.89
CA ALA A 135 4.26 -5.89 15.81
C ALA A 135 5.08 -7.08 16.33
N GLY A 136 5.97 -6.84 17.31
CA GLY A 136 6.77 -7.90 17.96
C GLY A 136 5.91 -8.96 18.64
N ARG A 137 4.76 -8.58 19.20
CA ARG A 137 3.81 -9.53 19.81
C ARG A 137 3.05 -10.39 18.79
N LEU A 138 2.99 -9.96 17.52
CA LEU A 138 2.32 -10.69 16.45
C LEU A 138 3.23 -11.70 15.75
N VAL A 139 4.54 -11.56 15.92
CA VAL A 139 5.51 -12.54 15.41
C VAL A 139 5.51 -13.72 16.40
N PRO A 140 5.22 -14.96 15.96
CA PRO A 140 5.38 -16.12 16.83
C PRO A 140 6.84 -16.14 17.32
N GLY A 141 7.04 -16.12 18.63
CA GLY A 141 8.38 -16.31 19.18
C GLY A 141 8.94 -17.63 18.63
N ASP A 142 10.19 -17.62 18.19
CA ASP A 142 10.93 -18.85 17.94
C ASP A 142 10.77 -19.71 19.20
N GLY A 143 9.91 -20.73 19.09
CA GLY A 143 9.63 -21.61 20.20
C GLY A 143 10.93 -22.25 20.65
N GLY A 144 11.53 -21.67 21.69
CA GLY A 144 12.59 -22.32 22.41
C GLY A 144 12.09 -23.68 22.81
N THR A 145 12.61 -24.74 22.20
CA THR A 145 12.44 -26.12 22.58
C THR A 145 12.78 -26.20 24.07
N PRO A 146 11.86 -26.56 24.98
CA PRO A 146 12.28 -26.84 26.35
C PRO A 146 13.20 -28.03 26.28
N GLY A 147 14.48 -27.78 26.54
CA GLY A 147 15.48 -28.82 26.70
C GLY A 147 15.03 -29.76 27.79
N GLY A 148 14.81 -31.02 27.41
CA GLY A 148 14.63 -32.13 28.33
C GLY A 148 15.95 -32.56 28.97
#